data_18925614fcee8fb761085276ed83a3bc
#
_entry.id   18925614fcee8fb761085276ed83a3bc
#
_cell.length_a   1.000
_cell.length_b   1.000
_cell.length_c   1.000
_cell.angle_alpha   90.00
_cell.angle_beta   90.00
_cell.angle_gamma   90.00
#
_symmetry.space_group_name_H-M   'P 1'
#
loop_
_entity.id
_entity.type
_entity.pdbx_description
1 polymer ?
#
loop_
_entity_poly.entity_id
_entity_poly.type
_entity_poly.pdbx_seq_one_letter_code
_entity_poly.pdbx_strand_id
1 'polypeptide(L)'
;RVRVAKLMRKAGLRSIVKKKFKVTTDSAHKFSVPENILDRDFKPGTLGAVWVSDITYIRTQQGWLYLTTVIDLGDRKVIGWALSETMNAVDTVISAFNMAQRARPITQKLIFHSDRGVQYACHEFSSMLEKNPLIIRSMSRKGNCWDNAVAESFFKTLKAECVYQHKFSHREQAALIVFEYIETWYNRKRQ
;
A
#
# COMPACT_ATOMS: atom_id res chain seq x y z
N ARG A 1 -20.65 6.46 -20.96
CA ARG A 1 -20.25 7.44 -19.91
C ARG A 1 -21.27 8.55 -19.74
N VAL A 2 -21.73 9.22 -20.81
CA VAL A 2 -22.70 10.35 -20.74
C VAL A 2 -24.03 9.94 -20.08
N ARG A 3 -24.58 8.77 -20.44
CA ARG A 3 -25.85 8.26 -19.89
C ARG A 3 -25.76 8.01 -18.37
N VAL A 4 -24.64 7.42 -17.89
CA VAL A 4 -24.39 7.19 -16.46
C VAL A 4 -24.29 8.52 -15.70
N ALA A 5 -23.53 9.48 -16.21
CA ALA A 5 -23.43 10.82 -15.62
C ALA A 5 -24.78 11.56 -15.54
N LYS A 6 -25.65 11.36 -16.51
CA LYS A 6 -27.02 11.93 -16.54
C LYS A 6 -27.91 11.28 -15.48
N LEU A 7 -27.82 9.95 -15.31
CA LEU A 7 -28.57 9.20 -14.30
C LEU A 7 -28.09 9.56 -12.87
N MET A 8 -26.76 9.64 -12.65
CA MET A 8 -26.21 10.08 -11.38
C MET A 8 -26.69 11.49 -11.00
N ARG A 9 -26.67 12.44 -11.94
CA ARG A 9 -27.20 13.79 -11.71
C ARG A 9 -28.68 13.78 -11.33
N LYS A 10 -29.50 12.97 -12.03
CA LYS A 10 -30.93 12.80 -11.72
C LYS A 10 -31.17 12.25 -10.31
N ALA A 11 -30.30 11.34 -9.86
CA ALA A 11 -30.33 10.73 -8.52
C ALA A 11 -29.62 11.58 -7.44
N GLY A 12 -29.18 12.82 -7.73
CA GLY A 12 -28.44 13.65 -6.79
C GLY A 12 -27.03 13.14 -6.44
N LEU A 13 -26.52 12.13 -7.15
CA LEU A 13 -25.24 11.50 -6.90
C LEU A 13 -24.09 12.25 -7.59
N ARG A 14 -22.98 12.39 -6.88
CA ARG A 14 -21.75 12.97 -7.40
C ARG A 14 -20.56 12.08 -7.07
N SER A 15 -19.55 12.06 -7.96
CA SER A 15 -18.28 11.39 -7.68
C SER A 15 -17.53 12.11 -6.56
N ILE A 16 -17.08 11.35 -5.56
CA ILE A 16 -16.25 11.83 -4.45
C ILE A 16 -14.76 11.92 -4.83
N VAL A 17 -14.35 11.37 -5.98
CA VAL A 17 -12.96 11.31 -6.42
C VAL A 17 -12.47 12.69 -6.84
N LYS A 18 -11.44 13.20 -6.14
CA LYS A 18 -10.73 14.45 -6.50
C LYS A 18 -9.43 14.11 -7.22
N LYS A 19 -9.17 14.74 -8.36
CA LYS A 19 -7.87 14.63 -9.05
C LYS A 19 -6.82 15.41 -8.27
N LYS A 20 -5.96 14.71 -7.51
CA LYS A 20 -4.71 15.27 -6.97
C LYS A 20 -3.62 14.23 -7.13
N PHE A 21 -2.51 14.61 -7.74
CA PHE A 21 -1.30 13.80 -7.87
C PHE A 21 -0.12 14.57 -7.29
N LYS A 22 0.68 13.93 -6.45
CA LYS A 22 1.95 14.44 -5.93
C LYS A 22 2.94 13.28 -5.91
N VAL A 23 4.11 13.47 -6.51
CA VAL A 23 5.22 12.51 -6.41
C VAL A 23 5.72 12.51 -4.97
N THR A 24 5.78 11.35 -4.35
CA THR A 24 6.11 11.18 -2.92
C THR A 24 7.27 10.22 -2.69
N THR A 25 7.71 9.48 -3.71
CA THR A 25 8.78 8.47 -3.59
C THR A 25 10.13 9.09 -3.90
N ASP A 26 11.08 9.02 -2.96
CA ASP A 26 12.49 9.29 -3.24
C ASP A 26 13.15 8.00 -3.76
N SER A 27 13.41 7.96 -5.06
CA SER A 27 14.08 6.86 -5.75
C SER A 27 15.53 7.18 -6.14
N ALA A 28 16.07 8.31 -5.66
CA ALA A 28 17.42 8.79 -6.00
C ALA A 28 18.51 8.27 -5.03
N HIS A 29 18.36 7.06 -4.51
CA HIS A 29 19.32 6.43 -3.60
C HIS A 29 20.33 5.54 -4.34
N LYS A 30 21.45 5.18 -3.66
CA LYS A 30 22.53 4.33 -4.18
C LYS A 30 22.41 2.85 -3.80
N PHE A 31 21.32 2.43 -3.16
CA PHE A 31 21.10 1.03 -2.78
C PHE A 31 20.87 0.16 -4.01
N SER A 32 21.24 -1.13 -3.90
CA SER A 32 20.93 -2.14 -4.91
C SER A 32 19.41 -2.29 -5.04
N VAL A 33 18.94 -2.29 -6.29
CA VAL A 33 17.51 -2.41 -6.62
C VAL A 33 17.30 -3.70 -7.36
N PRO A 34 16.51 -4.65 -6.84
CA PRO A 34 16.15 -5.87 -7.53
C PRO A 34 15.40 -5.59 -8.83
N GLU A 35 15.47 -6.54 -9.76
CA GLU A 35 14.70 -6.51 -11.00
C GLU A 35 13.20 -6.58 -10.73
N ASN A 36 12.39 -6.09 -11.69
CA ASN A 36 10.94 -6.24 -11.65
C ASN A 36 10.55 -7.65 -12.11
N ILE A 37 10.47 -8.58 -11.16
CA ILE A 37 10.08 -9.98 -11.42
C ILE A 37 8.56 -10.11 -11.56
N LEU A 38 7.78 -9.25 -10.87
CA LEU A 38 6.32 -9.28 -10.94
C LEU A 38 5.80 -8.95 -12.35
N ASP A 39 6.49 -8.09 -13.08
CA ASP A 39 6.19 -7.63 -14.45
C ASP A 39 4.71 -7.41 -14.75
N ARG A 40 3.99 -6.84 -13.77
CA ARG A 40 2.54 -6.54 -13.82
C ARG A 40 1.62 -7.76 -13.88
N ASP A 41 2.11 -8.95 -13.59
CA ASP A 41 1.24 -10.11 -13.37
C ASP A 41 0.55 -9.98 -11.99
N PHE A 42 -0.53 -9.22 -11.97
CA PHE A 42 -1.30 -8.99 -10.76
C PHE A 42 -2.36 -10.08 -10.48
N LYS A 43 -2.30 -11.22 -11.15
CA LYS A 43 -3.23 -12.33 -10.97
C LYS A 43 -2.50 -13.64 -10.63
N PRO A 44 -1.87 -13.75 -9.45
CA PRO A 44 -1.05 -14.91 -9.09
C PRO A 44 -1.85 -16.22 -8.92
N GLY A 45 -3.18 -16.16 -8.87
CA GLY A 45 -4.04 -17.33 -8.74
C GLY A 45 -4.06 -18.00 -7.37
N THR A 46 -3.02 -17.79 -6.54
CA THR A 46 -2.85 -18.43 -5.23
C THR A 46 -2.59 -17.41 -4.12
N LEU A 47 -3.12 -17.70 -2.92
CA LEU A 47 -2.83 -16.92 -1.73
C LEU A 47 -1.37 -17.06 -1.33
N GLY A 48 -0.75 -15.97 -0.88
CA GLY A 48 0.62 -15.98 -0.38
C GLY A 48 1.70 -16.10 -1.46
N ALA A 49 1.35 -16.09 -2.75
CA ALA A 49 2.33 -16.15 -3.83
C ALA A 49 2.94 -14.80 -4.18
N VAL A 50 2.17 -13.73 -4.07
CA VAL A 50 2.61 -12.35 -4.38
C VAL A 50 2.04 -11.37 -3.36
N TRP A 51 2.92 -10.64 -2.70
CA TRP A 51 2.56 -9.49 -1.86
C TRP A 51 3.09 -8.21 -2.48
N VAL A 52 2.24 -7.19 -2.52
CA VAL A 52 2.64 -5.83 -2.96
C VAL A 52 2.59 -4.88 -1.78
N SER A 53 3.55 -3.98 -1.71
CA SER A 53 3.64 -3.00 -0.63
C SER A 53 3.92 -1.61 -1.17
N ASP A 54 3.42 -0.61 -0.45
CA ASP A 54 3.64 0.80 -0.75
C ASP A 54 3.38 1.66 0.49
N ILE A 55 3.85 2.90 0.47
CA ILE A 55 3.71 3.87 1.55
C ILE A 55 2.91 5.07 1.07
N THR A 56 1.95 5.50 1.88
CA THR A 56 1.20 6.72 1.61
C THR A 56 1.21 7.68 2.78
N TYR A 57 0.84 8.93 2.53
CA TYR A 57 0.86 10.05 3.46
C TYR A 57 -0.57 10.46 3.80
N ILE A 58 -0.83 10.63 5.08
CA ILE A 58 -2.10 11.12 5.63
C ILE A 58 -1.82 12.43 6.36
N ARG A 59 -2.52 13.50 5.96
CA ARG A 59 -2.36 14.81 6.57
C ARG A 59 -3.22 14.93 7.82
N THR A 60 -2.61 15.35 8.94
CA THR A 60 -3.29 15.77 10.16
C THR A 60 -2.89 17.19 10.51
N GLN A 61 -3.57 17.82 11.51
CA GLN A 61 -3.15 19.13 11.99
C GLN A 61 -1.83 19.07 12.77
N GLN A 62 -1.48 17.91 13.35
CA GLN A 62 -0.21 17.66 14.04
C GLN A 62 0.96 17.31 13.08
N GLY A 63 0.70 17.25 11.77
CA GLY A 63 1.70 16.91 10.76
C GLY A 63 1.33 15.66 9.96
N TRP A 64 2.34 15.01 9.38
CA TRP A 64 2.15 13.84 8.57
C TRP A 64 2.06 12.56 9.41
N LEU A 65 1.22 11.64 8.97
CA LEU A 65 1.19 10.25 9.40
C LEU A 65 1.41 9.38 8.16
N TYR A 66 2.34 8.44 8.24
CA TYR A 66 2.73 7.56 7.15
C TYR A 66 2.05 6.20 7.32
N LEU A 67 1.37 5.75 6.29
CA LEU A 67 0.73 4.43 6.25
C LEU A 67 1.47 3.56 5.24
N THR A 68 2.05 2.47 5.72
CA THR A 68 2.56 1.37 4.89
C THR A 68 1.55 0.25 4.86
N THR A 69 1.33 -0.38 3.72
CA THR A 69 0.45 -1.55 3.60
C THR A 69 1.12 -2.67 2.83
N VAL A 70 0.79 -3.91 3.20
CA VAL A 70 1.13 -5.13 2.49
C VAL A 70 -0.16 -5.80 2.06
N ILE A 71 -0.35 -5.97 0.76
CA ILE A 71 -1.55 -6.53 0.15
C ILE A 71 -1.19 -7.85 -0.52
N ASP A 72 -1.90 -8.91 -0.19
CA ASP A 72 -1.79 -10.17 -0.91
C ASP A 72 -2.61 -10.12 -2.20
N LEU A 73 -1.97 -10.39 -3.34
CA LEU A 73 -2.66 -10.33 -4.63
C LEU A 73 -3.63 -11.48 -4.85
N GLY A 74 -3.54 -12.56 -4.07
CA GLY A 74 -4.43 -13.72 -4.19
C GLY A 74 -5.88 -13.40 -3.81
N ASP A 75 -6.10 -12.60 -2.76
CA ASP A 75 -7.43 -12.18 -2.29
C ASP A 75 -7.60 -10.67 -2.14
N ARG A 76 -6.59 -9.89 -2.48
CA ARG A 76 -6.56 -8.42 -2.40
C ARG A 76 -6.72 -7.85 -0.99
N LYS A 77 -6.58 -8.65 0.05
CA LYS A 77 -6.63 -8.19 1.43
C LYS A 77 -5.36 -7.47 1.83
N VAL A 78 -5.50 -6.44 2.64
CA VAL A 78 -4.40 -5.83 3.38
C VAL A 78 -4.09 -6.76 4.56
N ILE A 79 -3.01 -7.52 4.45
CA ILE A 79 -2.61 -8.53 5.45
C ILE A 79 -1.61 -7.99 6.46
N GLY A 80 -1.00 -6.85 6.17
CA GLY A 80 -0.11 -6.14 7.08
C GLY A 80 -0.13 -4.65 6.80
N TRP A 81 -0.04 -3.87 7.85
CA TRP A 81 0.05 -2.42 7.76
C TRP A 81 0.72 -1.83 8.99
N ALA A 82 1.28 -0.64 8.83
CA ALA A 82 1.87 0.13 9.91
C ALA A 82 1.57 1.61 9.73
N LEU A 83 1.30 2.30 10.83
CA LEU A 83 1.19 3.75 10.89
C LEU A 83 2.37 4.30 11.68
N SER A 84 3.04 5.31 11.14
CA SER A 84 4.21 5.93 11.77
C SER A 84 4.22 7.44 11.60
N GLU A 85 4.82 8.12 12.55
CA GLU A 85 5.12 9.56 12.47
C GLU A 85 6.43 9.84 11.73
N THR A 86 7.24 8.82 11.52
CA THR A 86 8.53 8.87 10.84
C THR A 86 8.52 8.03 9.55
N MET A 87 9.47 8.28 8.68
CA MET A 87 9.67 7.51 7.44
C MET A 87 10.82 6.49 7.56
N ASN A 88 11.26 6.16 8.78
CA ASN A 88 12.28 5.14 8.92
C ASN A 88 11.75 3.74 8.56
N ALA A 89 12.63 2.83 8.13
CA ALA A 89 12.23 1.52 7.64
C ALA A 89 11.65 0.62 8.74
N VAL A 90 12.13 0.76 9.99
CA VAL A 90 11.67 -0.06 11.13
C VAL A 90 10.20 0.22 11.43
N ASP A 91 9.85 1.51 11.54
CA ASP A 91 8.49 1.92 11.92
C ASP A 91 7.48 1.76 10.77
N THR A 92 7.96 1.67 9.54
CA THR A 92 7.15 1.58 8.33
C THR A 92 7.15 0.18 7.73
N VAL A 93 8.08 -0.11 6.81
CA VAL A 93 8.04 -1.33 5.98
C VAL A 93 8.31 -2.60 6.78
N ILE A 94 9.20 -2.56 7.78
CA ILE A 94 9.51 -3.73 8.62
C ILE A 94 8.31 -4.06 9.51
N SER A 95 7.71 -3.07 10.14
CA SER A 95 6.52 -3.28 10.98
C SER A 95 5.33 -3.83 10.19
N ALA A 96 5.05 -3.28 9.00
CA ALA A 96 3.98 -3.77 8.13
C ALA A 96 4.27 -5.19 7.63
N PHE A 97 5.50 -5.51 7.24
CA PHE A 97 5.90 -6.85 6.81
C PHE A 97 5.78 -7.88 7.94
N ASN A 98 6.24 -7.55 9.14
CA ASN A 98 6.12 -8.43 10.31
C ASN A 98 4.65 -8.74 10.64
N MET A 99 3.77 -7.76 10.55
CA MET A 99 2.33 -7.98 10.70
C MET A 99 1.80 -8.92 9.61
N ALA A 100 2.17 -8.69 8.35
CA ALA A 100 1.76 -9.53 7.22
C ALA A 100 2.21 -11.00 7.40
N GLN A 101 3.46 -11.21 7.82
CA GLN A 101 4.01 -12.55 8.05
C GLN A 101 3.31 -13.29 9.21
N ARG A 102 2.87 -12.57 10.24
CA ARG A 102 2.06 -13.16 11.33
C ARG A 102 0.65 -13.51 10.87
N ALA A 103 0.03 -12.65 10.08
CA ALA A 103 -1.32 -12.86 9.55
C ALA A 103 -1.36 -13.99 8.50
N ARG A 104 -0.26 -14.13 7.73
CA ARG A 104 -0.13 -15.13 6.66
C ARG A 104 1.31 -15.67 6.63
N PRO A 105 1.58 -16.80 7.30
CA PRO A 105 2.90 -17.43 7.30
C PRO A 105 3.39 -17.77 5.90
N ILE A 106 4.66 -17.53 5.62
CA ILE A 106 5.28 -17.80 4.33
C ILE A 106 5.70 -19.26 4.27
N THR A 107 4.92 -20.09 3.57
CA THR A 107 5.12 -21.53 3.45
C THR A 107 5.49 -21.96 2.02
N GLN A 108 5.52 -21.03 1.08
CA GLN A 108 5.85 -21.25 -0.34
C GLN A 108 6.64 -20.06 -0.88
N LYS A 109 7.11 -20.16 -2.14
CA LYS A 109 7.78 -19.04 -2.80
C LYS A 109 6.84 -17.83 -2.83
N LEU A 110 7.33 -16.70 -2.34
CA LEU A 110 6.64 -15.40 -2.26
C LEU A 110 7.41 -14.36 -3.06
N ILE A 111 6.77 -13.73 -4.02
CA ILE A 111 7.28 -12.49 -4.63
C ILE A 111 6.82 -11.34 -3.75
N PHE A 112 7.78 -10.64 -3.11
CA PHE A 112 7.52 -9.39 -2.40
C PHE A 112 7.88 -8.22 -3.30
N HIS A 113 6.86 -7.50 -3.77
CA HIS A 113 7.01 -6.38 -4.71
C HIS A 113 6.73 -5.05 -4.05
N SER A 114 7.56 -4.04 -4.36
CA SER A 114 7.40 -2.66 -3.89
C SER A 114 7.79 -1.64 -4.95
N ASP A 115 7.55 -0.36 -4.65
CA ASP A 115 8.20 0.72 -5.38
C ASP A 115 9.71 0.78 -5.06
N ARG A 116 10.42 1.76 -5.64
CA ARG A 116 11.86 1.97 -5.42
C ARG A 116 12.15 2.93 -4.28
N GLY A 117 11.27 3.06 -3.31
CA GLY A 117 11.48 3.90 -2.15
C GLY A 117 12.68 3.45 -1.31
N VAL A 118 13.41 4.42 -0.76
CA VAL A 118 14.60 4.17 0.07
C VAL A 118 14.32 3.20 1.22
N GLN A 119 13.11 3.20 1.78
CA GLN A 119 12.69 2.32 2.88
C GLN A 119 12.70 0.85 2.48
N TYR A 120 12.34 0.53 1.22
CA TYR A 120 12.36 -0.83 0.68
C TYR A 120 13.74 -1.27 0.19
N ALA A 121 14.57 -0.31 -0.22
CA ALA A 121 15.90 -0.57 -0.74
C ALA A 121 16.99 -0.61 0.34
N CYS A 122 16.72 -0.10 1.55
CA CYS A 122 17.71 -0.02 2.61
C CYS A 122 18.22 -1.41 3.03
N HIS A 123 19.45 -1.44 3.57
CA HIS A 123 20.11 -2.68 3.96
C HIS A 123 19.33 -3.44 5.04
N GLU A 124 18.73 -2.72 5.97
CA GLU A 124 18.00 -3.28 7.10
C GLU A 124 16.80 -4.14 6.65
N PHE A 125 15.94 -3.60 5.80
CA PHE A 125 14.81 -4.33 5.24
C PHE A 125 15.24 -5.43 4.26
N SER A 126 16.22 -5.14 3.41
CA SER A 126 16.78 -6.09 2.44
C SER A 126 17.31 -7.35 3.11
N SER A 127 18.18 -7.17 4.11
CA SER A 127 18.78 -8.29 4.87
C SER A 127 17.74 -9.08 5.67
N MET A 128 16.66 -8.42 6.11
CA MET A 128 15.57 -9.13 6.78
C MET A 128 14.84 -10.07 5.81
N LEU A 129 14.54 -9.63 4.59
CA LEU A 129 13.88 -10.48 3.60
C LEU A 129 14.78 -11.62 3.11
N GLU A 130 16.09 -11.37 2.93
CA GLU A 130 17.06 -12.34 2.46
C GLU A 130 17.31 -13.50 3.44
N LYS A 131 16.97 -13.35 4.72
CA LYS A 131 17.00 -14.44 5.70
C LYS A 131 16.02 -15.58 5.39
N ASN A 132 14.98 -15.32 4.63
CA ASN A 132 14.02 -16.34 4.22
C ASN A 132 14.18 -16.65 2.73
N PRO A 133 14.72 -17.83 2.36
CA PRO A 133 15.00 -18.20 0.97
C PRO A 133 13.73 -18.36 0.10
N LEU A 134 12.55 -18.39 0.71
CA LEU A 134 11.28 -18.42 0.00
C LEU A 134 10.88 -17.05 -0.55
N ILE A 135 11.50 -15.96 -0.07
CA ILE A 135 11.14 -14.60 -0.49
C ILE A 135 11.99 -14.18 -1.69
N ILE A 136 11.32 -13.81 -2.76
CA ILE A 136 11.90 -13.24 -3.97
C ILE A 136 11.55 -11.75 -3.99
N ARG A 137 12.58 -10.90 -3.89
CA ARG A 137 12.41 -9.45 -3.93
C ARG A 137 12.18 -8.99 -5.37
N SER A 138 11.24 -8.08 -5.54
CA SER A 138 10.91 -7.45 -6.81
C SER A 138 10.62 -5.96 -6.60
N MET A 139 11.14 -5.11 -7.48
CA MET A 139 10.87 -3.66 -7.40
C MET A 139 10.42 -3.10 -8.73
N SER A 140 9.57 -2.08 -8.68
CA SER A 140 9.10 -1.35 -9.85
C SER A 140 10.26 -0.77 -10.66
N ARG A 141 10.11 -0.66 -11.97
CA ARG A 141 11.04 0.04 -12.85
C ARG A 141 11.07 1.54 -12.56
N LYS A 142 12.19 2.19 -12.79
CA LYS A 142 12.32 3.63 -12.53
C LYS A 142 11.30 4.45 -13.32
N GLY A 143 10.55 5.29 -12.62
CA GLY A 143 9.55 6.17 -13.22
C GLY A 143 8.30 5.46 -13.75
N ASN A 144 8.10 4.18 -13.42
CA ASN A 144 6.99 3.38 -13.93
C ASN A 144 5.99 3.05 -12.80
N CYS A 145 5.04 3.95 -12.58
CA CYS A 145 3.99 3.80 -11.57
C CYS A 145 3.04 2.59 -11.82
N TRP A 146 2.92 2.14 -13.07
CA TRP A 146 2.07 1.00 -13.40
C TRP A 146 2.56 -0.33 -12.81
N ASP A 147 3.83 -0.40 -12.43
CA ASP A 147 4.41 -1.63 -11.90
C ASP A 147 3.90 -1.94 -10.48
N ASN A 148 3.40 -0.94 -9.72
CA ASN A 148 2.76 -1.13 -8.40
C ASN A 148 1.29 -0.68 -8.38
N ALA A 149 0.60 -0.85 -9.51
CA ALA A 149 -0.75 -0.31 -9.72
C ALA A 149 -1.79 -0.79 -8.70
N VAL A 150 -1.62 -1.97 -8.10
CA VAL A 150 -2.57 -2.51 -7.11
C VAL A 150 -2.48 -1.74 -5.80
N ALA A 151 -1.29 -1.52 -5.26
CA ALA A 151 -1.10 -0.74 -4.05
C ALA A 151 -1.52 0.72 -4.27
N GLU A 152 -1.18 1.32 -5.42
CA GLU A 152 -1.64 2.66 -5.79
C GLU A 152 -3.18 2.74 -5.86
N SER A 153 -3.84 1.73 -6.44
CA SER A 153 -5.30 1.67 -6.53
C SER A 153 -5.94 1.56 -5.15
N PHE A 154 -5.37 0.75 -4.25
CA PHE A 154 -5.81 0.68 -2.87
C PHE A 154 -5.73 2.04 -2.19
N PHE A 155 -4.59 2.73 -2.27
CA PHE A 155 -4.44 4.03 -1.63
C PHE A 155 -5.34 5.11 -2.25
N LYS A 156 -5.57 5.06 -3.55
CA LYS A 156 -6.53 5.95 -4.20
C LYS A 156 -7.94 5.76 -3.62
N THR A 157 -8.32 4.52 -3.38
CA THR A 157 -9.61 4.15 -2.80
C THR A 157 -9.69 4.57 -1.33
N LEU A 158 -8.72 4.19 -0.50
CA LEU A 158 -8.61 4.59 0.91
C LEU A 158 -8.71 6.12 1.05
N LYS A 159 -7.97 6.86 0.22
CA LYS A 159 -8.01 8.33 0.28
C LYS A 159 -9.37 8.89 -0.12
N ALA A 160 -10.00 8.35 -1.14
CA ALA A 160 -11.29 8.84 -1.61
C ALA A 160 -12.44 8.50 -0.65
N GLU A 161 -12.45 7.28 -0.12
CA GLU A 161 -13.55 6.75 0.68
C GLU A 161 -13.41 7.07 2.17
N CYS A 162 -12.19 7.26 2.67
CA CYS A 162 -11.91 7.47 4.08
C CYS A 162 -11.17 8.80 4.32
N VAL A 163 -9.91 8.93 3.89
CA VAL A 163 -9.03 10.02 4.34
C VAL A 163 -9.56 11.41 3.97
N TYR A 164 -10.06 11.58 2.73
CA TYR A 164 -10.55 12.89 2.26
C TYR A 164 -11.95 13.25 2.77
N GLN A 165 -12.63 12.32 3.43
CA GLN A 165 -13.92 12.56 4.08
C GLN A 165 -13.77 13.12 5.49
N HIS A 166 -12.54 13.13 6.04
CA HIS A 166 -12.25 13.55 7.40
C HIS A 166 -11.24 14.72 7.43
N LYS A 167 -11.36 15.54 8.46
CA LYS A 167 -10.34 16.52 8.86
C LYS A 167 -9.75 16.04 10.19
N PHE A 168 -8.56 15.45 10.12
CA PHE A 168 -7.90 14.90 11.29
C PHE A 168 -7.25 15.98 12.13
N SER A 169 -7.70 16.17 13.36
CA SER A 169 -7.05 17.07 14.34
C SER A 169 -5.80 16.43 14.93
N HIS A 170 -5.85 15.12 15.20
CA HIS A 170 -4.77 14.37 15.85
C HIS A 170 -4.39 13.13 15.02
N ARG A 171 -3.15 12.67 15.21
CA ARG A 171 -2.66 11.45 14.53
C ARG A 171 -3.38 10.19 15.02
N GLU A 172 -3.70 10.13 16.30
CA GLU A 172 -4.45 9.01 16.90
C GLU A 172 -5.86 8.88 16.31
N GLN A 173 -6.53 10.00 16.05
CA GLN A 173 -7.83 10.01 15.37
C GLN A 173 -7.71 9.43 13.96
N ALA A 174 -6.70 9.84 13.21
CA ALA A 174 -6.45 9.31 11.88
C ALA A 174 -6.12 7.82 11.92
N ALA A 175 -5.33 7.38 12.90
CA ALA A 175 -4.96 5.99 13.09
C ALA A 175 -6.18 5.10 13.34
N LEU A 176 -7.08 5.51 14.24
CA LEU A 176 -8.32 4.77 14.54
C LEU A 176 -9.22 4.63 13.31
N ILE A 177 -9.45 5.72 12.58
CA ILE A 177 -10.32 5.72 11.41
C ILE A 177 -9.74 4.88 10.27
N VAL A 178 -8.42 4.93 10.07
CA VAL A 178 -7.73 4.08 9.07
C VAL A 178 -7.76 2.61 9.49
N PHE A 179 -7.55 2.30 10.76
CA PHE A 179 -7.69 0.96 11.31
C PHE A 179 -9.09 0.39 11.03
N GLU A 180 -10.14 1.13 11.40
CA GLU A 180 -11.52 0.70 11.18
C GLU A 180 -11.82 0.48 9.70
N TYR A 181 -11.33 1.38 8.83
CA TYR A 181 -11.48 1.25 7.39
C TYR A 181 -10.82 -0.04 6.86
N ILE A 182 -9.58 -0.31 7.23
CA ILE A 182 -8.84 -1.49 6.74
C ILE A 182 -9.45 -2.78 7.29
N GLU A 183 -9.60 -2.89 8.62
CA GLU A 183 -9.93 -4.15 9.27
C GLU A 183 -11.42 -4.50 9.21
N THR A 184 -12.29 -3.49 9.27
CA THR A 184 -13.72 -3.73 9.39
C THR A 184 -14.43 -3.62 8.05
N TRP A 185 -14.03 -2.66 7.21
CA TRP A 185 -14.73 -2.40 5.96
C TRP A 185 -14.01 -2.99 4.74
N TYR A 186 -12.75 -2.63 4.49
CA TYR A 186 -12.02 -3.07 3.30
C TYR A 186 -11.81 -4.59 3.28
N ASN A 187 -11.24 -5.15 4.34
CA ASN A 187 -10.91 -6.58 4.40
C ASN A 187 -12.14 -7.51 4.53
N ARG A 188 -13.29 -7.01 5.01
CA ARG A 188 -14.45 -7.85 5.35
C ARG A 188 -15.67 -7.60 4.49
N LYS A 189 -15.93 -6.36 4.05
CA LYS A 189 -17.19 -5.97 3.39
C LYS A 189 -17.02 -5.57 1.95
N ARG A 190 -15.83 -5.10 1.56
CA ARG A 190 -15.58 -4.69 0.19
C ARG A 190 -15.27 -5.94 -0.66
N GLN A 191 -16.14 -6.22 -1.63
CA GLN A 191 -15.95 -7.22 -2.69
C GLN A 191 -15.41 -6.56 -3.97
#